data_591614da686d8b3431747cb52468b090
#
_entry.id   591614da686d8b3431747cb52468b090
#
_cell.length_a   1.000
_cell.length_b   1.000
_cell.length_c   1.000
_cell.angle_alpha   90.00
_cell.angle_beta   90.00
_cell.angle_gamma   90.00
#
_symmetry.space_group_name_H-M   'P 1'
#
loop_
_entity.id
_entity.type
_entity.pdbx_description
1 polymer ?
#
loop_
_entity_poly.entity_id
_entity_poly.type
_entity_poly.pdbx_seq_one_letter_code
_entity_poly.pdbx_strand_id
1 'polypeptide(L)'
;MKRILLYISAMILAASCSGTVDPENQEPVDMPDEFTEPFTLSADKTTVEANGKDIVTFSLKDAYGREMLDDKNTLQGVNITSAEGVRVTRMEKTVSFIANGTYHFTAKYKGKASANTVDVVAENRAAYEKYHKNVAIYKATATWCGPCAVMTKALNGLNEDAQAHSIELCWHGQDELAVTPGGWEYDYGSFIISYFGGGGFPTVVLDLKKNTIENTSSGLEREIWDMRANYPATCGVKLSTEYDASAKVINATAQLTSSTGGSYDMGMALLLNNQIVSSGTNEGGKYSHIVRASTGNFFMYSSASLTKVEKDGTMTFTQQIPAGNHKLEDLSVVAFALVPDGNGARIDNIVEVKAGESVDYVLND
;
A
#
# COMPACT_ATOMS: atom_id res chain seq x y z
N MET A 1 -26.50 -22.69 50.27
CA MET A 1 -26.92 -23.58 49.19
C MET A 1 -25.67 -24.00 48.42
N LYS A 2 -25.34 -25.29 48.50
CA LYS A 2 -24.09 -25.90 48.05
C LYS A 2 -24.10 -26.01 46.53
N ARG A 3 -23.04 -25.53 45.85
CA ARG A 3 -22.76 -25.80 44.46
C ARG A 3 -22.02 -27.13 44.35
N ILE A 4 -22.61 -28.08 43.64
CA ILE A 4 -22.04 -29.39 43.31
C ILE A 4 -21.20 -29.22 42.06
N LEU A 5 -19.86 -29.44 42.17
CA LEU A 5 -18.98 -29.65 41.01
C LEU A 5 -19.08 -31.11 40.60
N LEU A 6 -19.51 -31.36 39.36
CA LEU A 6 -19.40 -32.68 38.73
C LEU A 6 -18.01 -32.79 38.03
N TYR A 7 -17.15 -33.62 38.60
CA TYR A 7 -15.96 -34.12 37.89
C TYR A 7 -16.35 -35.33 37.06
N ILE A 8 -16.20 -35.23 35.74
CA ILE A 8 -16.26 -36.39 34.84
C ILE A 8 -14.83 -36.91 34.68
N SER A 9 -14.55 -38.02 35.35
CA SER A 9 -13.31 -38.78 35.19
C SER A 9 -13.45 -39.65 33.94
N ALA A 10 -12.67 -39.36 32.89
CA ALA A 10 -12.51 -40.28 31.76
C ALA A 10 -11.48 -41.33 32.16
N MET A 11 -11.94 -42.59 32.35
CA MET A 11 -11.06 -43.73 32.46
C MET A 11 -10.48 -44.10 31.10
N ILE A 12 -9.16 -43.91 30.96
CA ILE A 12 -8.41 -44.48 29.84
C ILE A 12 -8.04 -45.90 30.23
N LEU A 13 -8.61 -46.90 29.55
CA LEU A 13 -8.14 -48.27 29.62
C LEU A 13 -6.79 -48.34 28.88
N ALA A 14 -5.73 -48.47 29.64
CA ALA A 14 -4.42 -48.85 29.10
C ALA A 14 -4.41 -50.36 28.85
N ALA A 15 -4.51 -50.72 27.56
CA ALA A 15 -4.10 -52.08 27.14
C ALA A 15 -2.56 -52.13 27.09
N SER A 16 -1.94 -52.76 28.08
CA SER A 16 -0.52 -53.01 28.09
C SER A 16 -0.19 -54.12 27.10
N CYS A 17 0.28 -53.77 25.91
CA CYS A 17 1.14 -54.65 25.13
C CYS A 17 2.60 -54.31 25.50
N SER A 18 3.23 -55.14 26.29
CA SER A 18 4.68 -55.11 26.59
C SER A 18 5.45 -55.60 25.36
N GLY A 19 5.72 -54.72 24.43
CA GLY A 19 6.77 -54.83 23.46
C GLY A 19 7.77 -53.73 23.77
N THR A 20 8.94 -54.08 24.33
CA THR A 20 10.09 -53.19 24.40
C THR A 20 10.53 -52.89 22.98
N VAL A 21 10.10 -51.75 22.45
CA VAL A 21 10.63 -51.18 21.21
C VAL A 21 11.99 -50.59 21.58
N ASP A 22 13.05 -51.21 21.08
CA ASP A 22 14.41 -50.73 21.22
C ASP A 22 14.54 -49.37 20.48
N PRO A 23 14.84 -48.26 21.16
CA PRO A 23 14.88 -46.94 20.51
C PRO A 23 16.05 -46.79 19.52
N GLU A 24 16.97 -47.76 19.45
CA GLU A 24 18.16 -47.70 18.57
C GLU A 24 17.95 -48.32 17.18
N ASN A 25 16.78 -48.86 16.84
CA ASN A 25 16.55 -49.53 15.56
C ASN A 25 15.36 -48.97 14.76
N GLN A 26 15.15 -47.67 14.77
CA GLN A 26 14.33 -47.03 13.74
C GLN A 26 15.22 -46.82 12.52
N GLU A 27 14.99 -47.59 11.47
CA GLU A 27 15.58 -47.27 10.16
C GLU A 27 15.24 -45.81 9.83
N PRO A 28 16.23 -45.02 9.35
CA PRO A 28 15.95 -43.63 8.97
C PRO A 28 14.85 -43.65 7.91
N VAL A 29 13.76 -42.94 8.18
CA VAL A 29 12.70 -42.75 7.19
C VAL A 29 13.35 -42.06 6.01
N ASP A 30 13.42 -42.73 4.86
CA ASP A 30 13.96 -42.19 3.64
C ASP A 30 13.01 -41.05 3.18
N MET A 31 13.35 -39.82 3.59
CA MET A 31 12.55 -38.64 3.28
C MET A 31 12.87 -38.19 1.84
N PRO A 32 11.86 -38.00 1.00
CA PRO A 32 12.07 -37.53 -0.35
C PRO A 32 12.72 -36.12 -0.36
N ASP A 33 13.60 -35.87 -1.32
CA ASP A 33 14.26 -34.55 -1.48
C ASP A 33 13.28 -33.42 -1.71
N GLU A 34 12.15 -33.69 -2.39
CA GLU A 34 11.09 -32.72 -2.61
C GLU A 34 10.07 -32.71 -1.47
N PHE A 35 9.47 -31.52 -1.23
CA PHE A 35 8.36 -31.38 -0.30
C PHE A 35 7.12 -32.13 -0.79
N THR A 36 6.51 -32.89 0.11
CA THR A 36 5.44 -33.85 -0.21
C THR A 36 4.11 -33.43 0.40
N GLU A 37 3.03 -33.52 -0.39
CA GLU A 37 1.65 -33.29 0.11
C GLU A 37 1.23 -34.35 1.13
N PRO A 38 0.30 -34.00 2.06
CA PRO A 38 -0.42 -32.74 2.15
C PRO A 38 0.43 -31.61 2.79
N PHE A 39 0.20 -30.39 2.35
CA PHE A 39 0.79 -29.19 2.97
C PHE A 39 -0.14 -28.67 4.07
N THR A 40 0.39 -28.40 5.25
CA THR A 40 -0.38 -27.88 6.39
C THR A 40 0.06 -26.45 6.71
N LEU A 41 -0.86 -25.50 6.60
CA LEU A 41 -0.65 -24.10 6.97
C LEU A 41 -0.95 -23.92 8.45
N SER A 42 -0.14 -23.13 9.16
CA SER A 42 -0.39 -22.70 10.53
C SER A 42 0.03 -21.25 10.75
N ALA A 43 -0.51 -20.61 11.78
CA ALA A 43 -0.13 -19.29 12.23
C ALA A 43 0.32 -19.35 13.69
N ASP A 44 1.23 -18.45 14.09
CA ASP A 44 1.71 -18.32 15.45
C ASP A 44 0.62 -17.87 16.44
N LYS A 45 -0.37 -17.12 15.92
CA LYS A 45 -1.56 -16.69 16.64
C LYS A 45 -2.75 -16.52 15.68
N THR A 46 -3.95 -16.66 16.21
CA THR A 46 -5.22 -16.57 15.43
C THR A 46 -6.09 -15.39 15.84
N THR A 47 -5.65 -14.59 16.80
CA THR A 47 -6.31 -13.33 17.20
C THR A 47 -5.26 -12.24 17.32
N VAL A 48 -5.53 -11.09 16.71
CA VAL A 48 -4.62 -9.94 16.67
C VAL A 48 -5.38 -8.62 16.78
N GLU A 49 -4.66 -7.57 17.17
CA GLU A 49 -5.15 -6.20 17.09
C GLU A 49 -5.16 -5.73 15.62
N ALA A 50 -6.28 -5.12 15.18
CA ALA A 50 -6.38 -4.50 13.85
C ALA A 50 -5.72 -3.11 13.82
N ASN A 51 -4.47 -3.02 14.27
CA ASN A 51 -3.71 -1.77 14.47
C ASN A 51 -2.57 -1.56 13.47
N GLY A 52 -2.47 -2.41 12.43
CA GLY A 52 -1.42 -2.35 11.43
C GLY A 52 -0.01 -2.72 11.92
N LYS A 53 0.15 -3.05 13.20
CA LYS A 53 1.46 -3.33 13.84
C LYS A 53 1.52 -4.69 14.52
N ASP A 54 0.37 -5.23 14.93
CA ASP A 54 0.32 -6.58 15.48
C ASP A 54 0.42 -7.60 14.34
N ILE A 55 1.48 -8.42 14.37
CA ILE A 55 1.93 -9.25 13.25
C ILE A 55 1.56 -10.70 13.50
N VAL A 56 1.02 -11.38 12.50
CA VAL A 56 0.87 -12.83 12.43
C VAL A 56 1.98 -13.41 11.57
N THR A 57 2.62 -14.48 12.04
CA THR A 57 3.66 -15.22 11.31
C THR A 57 3.13 -16.58 10.89
N PHE A 58 3.31 -16.94 9.63
CA PHE A 58 2.85 -18.22 9.08
C PHE A 58 3.99 -19.25 8.99
N SER A 59 3.60 -20.51 9.11
CA SER A 59 4.41 -21.69 8.89
C SER A 59 3.67 -22.63 7.93
N LEU A 60 4.38 -23.22 6.98
CA LEU A 60 3.85 -24.19 6.04
C LEU A 60 4.69 -25.47 6.13
N LYS A 61 4.07 -26.56 6.51
CA LYS A 61 4.75 -27.86 6.65
C LYS A 61 4.25 -28.86 5.62
N ASP A 62 5.16 -29.72 5.19
CA ASP A 62 4.83 -30.86 4.33
C ASP A 62 4.32 -32.07 5.13
N ALA A 63 4.04 -33.19 4.43
CA ALA A 63 3.56 -34.44 5.03
C ALA A 63 4.50 -35.03 6.08
N TYR A 64 5.79 -34.72 6.02
CA TYR A 64 6.81 -35.16 6.98
C TYR A 64 7.09 -34.15 8.09
N GLY A 65 6.32 -33.03 8.13
CA GLY A 65 6.47 -31.97 9.14
C GLY A 65 7.65 -31.03 8.89
N ARG A 66 8.29 -31.09 7.71
CA ARG A 66 9.38 -30.19 7.34
C ARG A 66 8.85 -28.79 7.06
N GLU A 67 9.51 -27.77 7.61
CA GLU A 67 9.15 -26.37 7.36
C GLU A 67 9.56 -25.96 5.94
N MET A 68 8.58 -25.54 5.14
CA MET A 68 8.78 -25.19 3.74
C MET A 68 9.20 -23.73 3.54
N LEU A 69 8.82 -22.85 4.47
CA LEU A 69 9.09 -21.41 4.35
C LEU A 69 10.52 -21.03 4.75
N ASP A 70 11.32 -21.94 5.30
CA ASP A 70 12.73 -21.72 5.62
C ASP A 70 13.65 -21.96 4.42
N ASP A 71 13.19 -22.74 3.43
CA ASP A 71 13.92 -22.92 2.18
C ASP A 71 13.66 -21.73 1.23
N LYS A 72 14.71 -20.98 0.90
CA LYS A 72 14.63 -19.77 0.06
C LYS A 72 14.08 -20.05 -1.35
N ASN A 73 14.36 -21.21 -1.92
CA ASN A 73 13.86 -21.56 -3.26
C ASN A 73 12.36 -21.89 -3.20
N THR A 74 11.94 -22.60 -2.18
CA THR A 74 10.54 -22.95 -1.94
C THR A 74 9.72 -21.73 -1.60
N LEU A 75 10.23 -20.85 -0.75
CA LEU A 75 9.58 -19.60 -0.36
C LEU A 75 9.16 -18.74 -1.57
N GLN A 76 9.99 -18.71 -2.62
CA GLN A 76 9.65 -17.98 -3.85
C GLN A 76 8.43 -18.57 -4.57
N GLY A 77 8.22 -19.88 -4.44
CA GLY A 77 7.10 -20.61 -5.06
C GLY A 77 5.83 -20.67 -4.20
N VAL A 78 5.91 -20.27 -2.93
CA VAL A 78 4.75 -20.28 -2.02
C VAL A 78 3.98 -18.95 -2.12
N ASN A 79 2.66 -19.05 -2.17
CA ASN A 79 1.74 -17.92 -2.11
C ASN A 79 0.72 -18.17 -0.99
N ILE A 80 0.73 -17.33 0.04
CA ILE A 80 -0.24 -17.36 1.14
C ILE A 80 -1.15 -16.14 1.00
N THR A 81 -2.44 -16.39 0.85
CA THR A 81 -3.46 -15.34 0.63
C THR A 81 -4.72 -15.65 1.43
N SER A 82 -5.42 -14.62 1.86
CA SER A 82 -6.76 -14.78 2.41
C SER A 82 -7.83 -14.74 1.31
N ALA A 83 -9.01 -15.25 1.62
CA ALA A 83 -10.19 -15.14 0.76
C ALA A 83 -10.63 -13.68 0.56
N GLU A 84 -10.35 -12.82 1.54
CA GLU A 84 -10.62 -11.37 1.57
C GLU A 84 -9.57 -10.54 0.80
N GLY A 85 -8.62 -11.19 0.13
CA GLY A 85 -7.63 -10.54 -0.73
C GLY A 85 -6.33 -10.11 -0.03
N VAL A 86 -6.21 -10.34 1.28
CA VAL A 86 -4.98 -10.03 2.03
C VAL A 86 -3.88 -11.02 1.67
N ARG A 87 -2.66 -10.52 1.48
CA ARG A 87 -1.49 -11.32 1.11
C ARG A 87 -0.42 -11.25 2.18
N VAL A 88 0.20 -12.38 2.45
CA VAL A 88 1.33 -12.48 3.36
C VAL A 88 2.60 -12.01 2.67
N THR A 89 3.38 -11.18 3.35
CA THR A 89 4.69 -10.73 2.87
C THR A 89 5.64 -11.92 2.75
N ARG A 90 6.08 -12.24 1.53
CA ARG A 90 6.87 -13.48 1.27
C ARG A 90 8.16 -13.56 2.08
N MET A 91 8.92 -12.47 2.14
CA MET A 91 10.23 -12.46 2.79
C MET A 91 10.14 -12.67 4.30
N GLU A 92 9.11 -12.11 4.93
CA GLU A 92 8.94 -12.13 6.39
C GLU A 92 7.93 -13.17 6.86
N LYS A 93 7.17 -13.78 5.94
CA LYS A 93 6.11 -14.75 6.23
C LYS A 93 5.02 -14.19 7.14
N THR A 94 4.81 -12.87 7.10
CA THR A 94 4.00 -12.13 8.07
C THR A 94 2.88 -11.36 7.41
N VAL A 95 1.87 -11.01 8.20
CA VAL A 95 0.80 -10.09 7.87
C VAL A 95 0.38 -9.30 9.09
N SER A 96 -0.05 -8.06 8.89
CA SER A 96 -0.78 -7.24 9.87
C SER A 96 -2.11 -6.79 9.28
N PHE A 97 -3.03 -6.36 10.14
CA PHE A 97 -4.38 -5.99 9.74
C PHE A 97 -4.71 -4.57 10.15
N ILE A 98 -5.47 -3.88 9.31
CA ILE A 98 -5.91 -2.50 9.52
C ILE A 98 -7.45 -2.37 9.60
N ALA A 99 -8.17 -3.49 9.53
CA ALA A 99 -9.62 -3.54 9.64
C ALA A 99 -10.03 -4.74 10.49
N ASN A 100 -11.12 -4.59 11.25
CA ASN A 100 -11.73 -5.71 11.96
C ASN A 100 -12.27 -6.72 10.95
N GLY A 101 -12.12 -8.00 11.26
CA GLY A 101 -12.64 -9.07 10.42
C GLY A 101 -12.04 -10.43 10.75
N THR A 102 -12.60 -11.45 10.13
CA THR A 102 -12.01 -12.80 10.10
C THR A 102 -11.45 -13.01 8.71
N TYR A 103 -10.18 -13.35 8.65
CA TYR A 103 -9.44 -13.54 7.41
C TYR A 103 -9.07 -15.02 7.25
N HIS A 104 -9.50 -15.63 6.12
CA HIS A 104 -9.39 -17.07 5.86
C HIS A 104 -8.20 -17.36 4.94
N PHE A 105 -7.05 -17.75 5.51
CA PHE A 105 -5.82 -17.97 4.77
C PHE A 105 -5.66 -19.38 4.24
N THR A 106 -5.20 -19.48 2.99
CA THR A 106 -4.74 -20.70 2.36
C THR A 106 -3.35 -20.47 1.76
N ALA A 107 -2.55 -21.54 1.67
CA ALA A 107 -1.28 -21.51 0.97
C ALA A 107 -1.38 -22.26 -0.35
N LYS A 108 -0.58 -21.85 -1.36
CA LYS A 108 -0.37 -22.61 -2.60
C LYS A 108 1.12 -22.74 -2.89
N TYR A 109 1.55 -23.95 -3.26
CA TYR A 109 2.89 -24.25 -3.72
C TYR A 109 2.83 -25.14 -4.96
N LYS A 110 3.54 -24.77 -6.03
CA LYS A 110 3.51 -25.47 -7.34
C LYS A 110 2.07 -25.79 -7.83
N GLY A 111 1.13 -24.85 -7.60
CA GLY A 111 -0.28 -24.99 -7.99
C GLY A 111 -1.16 -25.83 -7.05
N LYS A 112 -0.60 -26.44 -6.01
CA LYS A 112 -1.32 -27.26 -5.02
C LYS A 112 -1.61 -26.46 -3.77
N ALA A 113 -2.85 -26.54 -3.26
CA ALA A 113 -3.27 -25.79 -2.07
C ALA A 113 -2.91 -26.54 -0.78
N SER A 114 -2.80 -25.79 0.34
CA SER A 114 -2.76 -26.38 1.68
C SER A 114 -4.01 -27.20 1.95
N ALA A 115 -3.87 -28.28 2.74
CA ALA A 115 -4.96 -29.18 3.11
C ALA A 115 -5.99 -28.52 4.05
N ASN A 116 -5.60 -27.39 4.66
CA ASN A 116 -6.41 -26.64 5.61
C ASN A 116 -6.42 -25.16 5.31
N THR A 117 -7.39 -24.46 5.91
CA THR A 117 -7.48 -23.01 6.02
C THR A 117 -7.07 -22.59 7.43
N VAL A 118 -6.44 -21.44 7.56
CA VAL A 118 -6.15 -20.79 8.85
C VAL A 118 -6.98 -19.53 8.96
N ASP A 119 -7.81 -19.46 10.00
CA ASP A 119 -8.61 -18.28 10.29
C ASP A 119 -7.86 -17.37 11.26
N VAL A 120 -7.74 -16.09 10.92
CA VAL A 120 -7.18 -15.06 11.77
C VAL A 120 -8.25 -14.01 12.02
N VAL A 121 -8.57 -13.77 13.29
CA VAL A 121 -9.51 -12.74 13.72
C VAL A 121 -8.73 -11.48 14.09
N ALA A 122 -8.96 -10.39 13.38
CA ALA A 122 -8.44 -9.08 13.69
C ALA A 122 -9.52 -8.23 14.35
N GLU A 123 -9.23 -7.65 15.51
CA GLU A 123 -10.16 -6.91 16.35
C GLU A 123 -9.54 -5.58 16.81
N ASN A 124 -10.34 -4.78 17.52
CA ASN A 124 -9.89 -3.55 18.20
C ASN A 124 -9.27 -2.52 17.26
N ARG A 125 -9.88 -2.34 16.08
CA ARG A 125 -9.46 -1.32 15.13
C ARG A 125 -9.39 0.09 15.73
N ALA A 126 -10.09 0.37 16.82
CA ALA A 126 -9.99 1.63 17.54
C ALA A 126 -8.54 1.98 17.96
N ALA A 127 -7.65 0.97 18.06
CA ALA A 127 -6.22 1.16 18.25
C ALA A 127 -5.47 1.64 17.00
N TYR A 128 -6.11 1.56 15.81
CA TYR A 128 -5.56 2.03 14.55
C TYR A 128 -5.89 3.51 14.29
N GLU A 129 -5.22 4.11 13.31
CA GLU A 129 -5.38 5.54 13.02
C GLU A 129 -6.78 5.87 12.51
N LYS A 130 -7.26 7.05 12.88
CA LYS A 130 -8.63 7.53 12.63
C LYS A 130 -8.94 7.75 11.15
N TYR A 131 -7.95 8.13 10.35
CA TYR A 131 -8.16 8.60 8.99
C TYR A 131 -7.86 7.53 7.95
N HIS A 132 -8.69 7.49 6.91
CA HIS A 132 -8.45 6.71 5.71
C HIS A 132 -7.11 7.10 5.07
N LYS A 133 -6.24 6.13 4.88
CA LYS A 133 -4.93 6.33 4.26
C LYS A 133 -5.01 6.11 2.75
N ASN A 134 -4.67 7.15 2.00
CA ASN A 134 -4.32 7.02 0.59
C ASN A 134 -2.81 7.05 0.40
N VAL A 135 -2.28 6.12 -0.38
CA VAL A 135 -0.87 6.05 -0.77
C VAL A 135 -0.68 6.86 -2.05
N ALA A 136 0.23 7.80 -2.03
CA ALA A 136 0.60 8.54 -3.23
C ALA A 136 1.55 7.71 -4.09
N ILE A 137 1.20 7.51 -5.35
CA ILE A 137 2.02 6.79 -6.34
C ILE A 137 2.66 7.80 -7.27
N TYR A 138 3.92 8.17 -7.01
CA TYR A 138 4.72 9.02 -7.88
C TYR A 138 5.28 8.16 -9.01
N LYS A 139 4.86 8.41 -10.24
CA LYS A 139 5.32 7.67 -11.42
C LYS A 139 6.00 8.61 -12.40
N ALA A 140 7.33 8.58 -12.48
CA ALA A 140 8.05 9.16 -13.59
C ALA A 140 7.82 8.30 -14.84
N THR A 141 7.31 8.90 -15.92
CA THR A 141 6.84 8.21 -17.11
C THR A 141 7.08 9.01 -18.39
N ALA A 142 6.98 8.35 -19.55
CA ALA A 142 7.02 9.02 -20.84
C ALA A 142 6.15 8.26 -21.87
N THR A 143 5.61 9.00 -22.85
CA THR A 143 4.71 8.44 -23.87
C THR A 143 5.40 7.43 -24.80
N TRP A 144 6.70 7.59 -25.02
CA TRP A 144 7.55 6.70 -25.86
C TRP A 144 8.08 5.48 -25.10
N CYS A 145 7.91 5.39 -23.79
CA CYS A 145 8.55 4.40 -22.94
C CYS A 145 7.75 3.07 -22.89
N GLY A 146 8.28 2.02 -23.49
CA GLY A 146 7.66 0.69 -23.49
C GLY A 146 7.45 0.07 -22.10
N PRO A 147 8.47 0.04 -21.21
CA PRO A 147 8.28 -0.44 -19.83
C PRO A 147 7.25 0.37 -19.04
N CYS A 148 7.06 1.67 -19.37
CA CYS A 148 6.04 2.51 -18.73
C CYS A 148 4.63 2.03 -19.06
N ALA A 149 4.39 1.53 -20.27
CA ALA A 149 3.10 0.93 -20.64
C ALA A 149 2.78 -0.32 -19.81
N VAL A 150 3.79 -1.15 -19.49
CA VAL A 150 3.64 -2.30 -18.61
C VAL A 150 3.25 -1.85 -17.20
N MET A 151 3.93 -0.84 -16.65
CA MET A 151 3.61 -0.26 -15.34
C MET A 151 2.20 0.34 -15.31
N THR A 152 1.81 1.10 -16.33
CA THR A 152 0.45 1.67 -16.45
C THR A 152 -0.60 0.56 -16.47
N LYS A 153 -0.36 -0.54 -17.20
CA LYS A 153 -1.27 -1.69 -17.21
C LYS A 153 -1.37 -2.34 -15.83
N ALA A 154 -0.28 -2.46 -15.09
CA ALA A 154 -0.26 -3.01 -13.73
C ALA A 154 -1.07 -2.12 -12.76
N LEU A 155 -0.92 -0.79 -12.84
CA LEU A 155 -1.68 0.17 -12.02
C LEU A 155 -3.19 0.14 -12.38
N ASN A 156 -3.53 0.08 -13.66
CA ASN A 156 -4.93 -0.04 -14.11
C ASN A 156 -5.59 -1.36 -13.70
N GLY A 157 -4.80 -2.38 -13.42
CA GLY A 157 -5.27 -3.71 -12.99
C GLY A 157 -5.28 -3.92 -11.48
N LEU A 158 -5.10 -2.88 -10.67
CA LEU A 158 -5.23 -2.97 -9.22
C LEU A 158 -6.65 -3.39 -8.83
N ASN A 159 -6.78 -4.16 -7.75
CA ASN A 159 -8.09 -4.51 -7.17
C ASN A 159 -8.78 -3.27 -6.55
N GLU A 160 -10.06 -3.39 -6.24
CA GLU A 160 -10.88 -2.28 -5.70
C GLU A 160 -10.30 -1.69 -4.41
N ASP A 161 -9.78 -2.52 -3.50
CA ASP A 161 -9.16 -2.04 -2.25
C ASP A 161 -7.92 -1.17 -2.54
N ALA A 162 -7.01 -1.65 -3.38
CA ALA A 162 -5.80 -0.90 -3.71
C ALA A 162 -6.11 0.39 -4.49
N GLN A 163 -7.11 0.37 -5.38
CA GLN A 163 -7.59 1.57 -6.08
C GLN A 163 -8.19 2.58 -5.11
N ALA A 164 -9.01 2.13 -4.15
CA ALA A 164 -9.63 2.98 -3.14
C ALA A 164 -8.62 3.62 -2.18
N HIS A 165 -7.41 3.08 -2.11
CA HIS A 165 -6.36 3.51 -1.19
C HIS A 165 -5.08 4.02 -1.89
N SER A 166 -5.18 4.43 -3.15
CA SER A 166 -4.03 4.99 -3.86
C SER A 166 -4.44 6.12 -4.81
N ILE A 167 -3.54 7.09 -4.95
CA ILE A 167 -3.68 8.20 -5.89
C ILE A 167 -2.40 8.30 -6.71
N GLU A 168 -2.56 8.15 -8.03
CA GLU A 168 -1.45 8.21 -8.97
C GLU A 168 -1.11 9.66 -9.34
N LEU A 169 0.19 9.98 -9.44
CA LEU A 169 0.72 11.23 -9.96
C LEU A 169 1.73 10.90 -11.05
N CYS A 170 1.35 11.16 -12.31
CA CYS A 170 2.19 10.89 -13.48
C CYS A 170 3.07 12.10 -13.80
N TRP A 171 4.35 11.93 -13.61
CA TRP A 171 5.38 12.92 -13.87
C TRP A 171 6.02 12.60 -15.22
N HIS A 172 5.53 13.27 -16.26
CA HIS A 172 6.05 13.08 -17.61
C HIS A 172 7.43 13.73 -17.78
N GLY A 173 8.29 13.06 -18.53
CA GLY A 173 9.60 13.57 -18.91
C GLY A 173 9.96 13.24 -20.34
N GLN A 174 10.65 14.18 -20.99
CA GLN A 174 11.17 14.05 -22.36
C GLN A 174 10.10 13.71 -23.40
N ASP A 175 8.89 14.21 -23.21
CA ASP A 175 7.77 14.05 -24.14
C ASP A 175 6.86 15.30 -24.17
N GLU A 176 5.80 15.26 -24.98
CA GLU A 176 4.87 16.36 -25.18
C GLU A 176 3.99 16.69 -23.95
N LEU A 177 3.91 15.77 -22.99
CA LEU A 177 3.18 15.94 -21.73
C LEU A 177 4.10 16.39 -20.60
N ALA A 178 5.40 16.46 -20.81
CA ALA A 178 6.37 16.88 -19.82
C ALA A 178 6.19 18.36 -19.44
N VAL A 179 6.51 18.68 -18.18
CA VAL A 179 6.53 20.05 -17.65
C VAL A 179 7.91 20.33 -17.08
N THR A 180 8.53 21.39 -17.57
CA THR A 180 9.77 21.94 -17.00
C THR A 180 9.40 23.19 -16.21
N PRO A 181 9.51 23.18 -14.87
CA PRO A 181 9.24 24.37 -14.07
C PRO A 181 10.18 25.51 -14.42
N GLY A 182 9.70 26.76 -14.32
CA GLY A 182 10.51 27.91 -14.60
C GLY A 182 11.78 27.95 -13.73
N GLY A 183 12.94 28.11 -14.37
CA GLY A 183 14.24 28.12 -13.70
C GLY A 183 14.84 26.74 -13.41
N TRP A 184 14.21 25.65 -13.82
CA TRP A 184 14.74 24.30 -13.71
C TRP A 184 15.45 23.89 -15.01
N GLU A 185 16.49 23.05 -14.85
CA GLU A 185 17.21 22.44 -15.98
C GLU A 185 16.47 21.23 -16.55
N TYR A 186 15.72 20.51 -15.71
CA TYR A 186 15.06 19.26 -16.04
C TYR A 186 13.54 19.39 -15.92
N ASP A 187 12.83 18.57 -16.71
CA ASP A 187 11.40 18.33 -16.50
C ASP A 187 11.15 17.55 -15.21
N TYR A 188 9.90 17.53 -14.77
CA TYR A 188 9.51 16.83 -13.54
C TYR A 188 9.84 15.34 -13.55
N GLY A 189 9.59 14.64 -14.67
CA GLY A 189 9.85 13.19 -14.74
C GLY A 189 11.34 12.88 -14.60
N SER A 190 12.20 13.61 -15.28
CA SER A 190 13.66 13.48 -15.17
C SER A 190 14.17 13.84 -13.78
N PHE A 191 13.55 14.83 -13.13
CA PHE A 191 13.88 15.19 -11.75
C PHE A 191 13.57 14.05 -10.77
N ILE A 192 12.37 13.44 -10.88
CA ILE A 192 11.97 12.30 -10.02
C ILE A 192 12.97 11.16 -10.12
N ILE A 193 13.36 10.78 -11.35
CA ILE A 193 14.36 9.73 -11.56
C ILE A 193 15.67 10.07 -10.85
N SER A 194 16.18 11.29 -11.03
CA SER A 194 17.43 11.72 -10.44
C SER A 194 17.37 11.78 -8.92
N TYR A 195 16.29 12.36 -8.37
CA TYR A 195 16.15 12.58 -6.94
C TYR A 195 16.00 11.27 -6.15
N PHE A 196 15.23 10.32 -6.66
CA PHE A 196 15.01 9.03 -6.00
C PHE A 196 15.96 7.91 -6.44
N GLY A 197 16.98 8.25 -7.23
CA GLY A 197 18.00 7.29 -7.65
C GLY A 197 17.46 6.22 -8.61
N GLY A 198 16.45 6.56 -9.42
CA GLY A 198 15.90 5.68 -10.44
C GLY A 198 16.88 5.47 -11.60
N GLY A 199 16.83 4.27 -12.20
CA GLY A 199 17.66 3.92 -13.37
C GLY A 199 17.13 4.45 -14.70
N GLY A 200 15.94 5.06 -14.73
CA GLY A 200 15.25 5.53 -15.94
C GLY A 200 13.73 5.44 -15.81
N PHE A 201 13.04 5.58 -16.95
CA PHE A 201 11.58 5.43 -17.00
C PHE A 201 11.14 3.95 -17.13
N PRO A 202 10.11 3.48 -16.38
CA PRO A 202 9.47 4.20 -15.30
C PRO A 202 10.30 4.15 -14.01
N THR A 203 10.22 5.21 -13.20
CA THR A 203 10.58 5.18 -11.78
C THR A 203 9.31 5.42 -10.99
N VAL A 204 9.01 4.53 -10.04
CA VAL A 204 7.80 4.62 -9.19
C VAL A 204 8.20 4.68 -7.74
N VAL A 205 7.64 5.66 -7.02
CA VAL A 205 7.90 5.90 -5.60
C VAL A 205 6.59 6.02 -4.85
N LEU A 206 6.42 5.23 -3.82
CA LEU A 206 5.25 5.26 -2.95
C LEU A 206 5.50 6.22 -1.78
N ASP A 207 4.59 7.17 -1.55
CA ASP A 207 4.61 8.18 -0.48
C ASP A 207 5.95 8.93 -0.31
N LEU A 208 6.74 9.11 -1.37
CA LEU A 208 8.11 9.63 -1.33
C LEU A 208 9.08 8.78 -0.47
N LYS A 209 8.68 7.60 -0.06
CA LYS A 209 9.36 6.74 0.90
C LYS A 209 9.99 5.50 0.27
N LYS A 210 9.26 4.82 -0.60
CA LYS A 210 9.63 3.50 -1.10
C LYS A 210 9.68 3.48 -2.62
N ASN A 211 10.88 3.30 -3.18
CA ASN A 211 11.02 2.94 -4.59
C ASN A 211 10.53 1.51 -4.80
N THR A 212 9.71 1.29 -5.82
CA THR A 212 9.26 -0.03 -6.20
C THR A 212 9.85 -0.49 -7.52
N ILE A 213 10.16 -1.77 -7.60
CA ILE A 213 10.51 -2.48 -8.84
C ILE A 213 9.37 -3.40 -9.29
N GLU A 214 8.28 -3.46 -8.52
CA GLU A 214 7.11 -4.26 -8.87
C GLU A 214 6.42 -3.69 -10.11
N ASN A 215 6.10 -4.54 -11.06
CA ASN A 215 5.47 -4.19 -12.33
C ASN A 215 4.24 -5.06 -12.64
N THR A 216 3.69 -5.70 -11.62
CA THR A 216 2.46 -6.49 -11.68
C THR A 216 1.43 -5.90 -10.72
N SER A 217 0.14 -5.97 -11.06
CA SER A 217 -0.94 -5.48 -10.18
C SER A 217 -0.84 -6.09 -8.79
N SER A 218 -0.64 -7.40 -8.71
CA SER A 218 -0.54 -8.11 -7.44
C SER A 218 0.70 -7.74 -6.59
N GLY A 219 1.80 -7.37 -7.22
CA GLY A 219 2.98 -6.85 -6.52
C GLY A 219 2.72 -5.46 -5.95
N LEU A 220 2.14 -4.57 -6.77
CA LEU A 220 1.78 -3.21 -6.36
C LEU A 220 0.71 -3.19 -5.26
N GLU A 221 -0.33 -4.05 -5.36
CA GLU A 221 -1.36 -4.22 -4.31
C GLU A 221 -0.73 -4.54 -2.95
N ARG A 222 0.22 -5.47 -2.93
CA ARG A 222 0.95 -5.81 -1.70
C ARG A 222 1.74 -4.61 -1.17
N GLU A 223 2.45 -3.87 -2.04
CA GLU A 223 3.22 -2.71 -1.61
C GLU A 223 2.34 -1.57 -1.11
N ILE A 224 1.19 -1.32 -1.73
CA ILE A 224 0.19 -0.36 -1.24
C ILE A 224 -0.34 -0.79 0.13
N TRP A 225 -0.64 -2.09 0.31
CA TRP A 225 -1.01 -2.63 1.61
C TRP A 225 0.09 -2.41 2.66
N ASP A 226 1.34 -2.75 2.33
CA ASP A 226 2.48 -2.60 3.23
C ASP A 226 2.68 -1.13 3.64
N MET A 227 2.49 -0.19 2.71
CA MET A 227 2.58 1.25 3.02
C MET A 227 1.48 1.69 3.98
N ARG A 228 0.25 1.22 3.80
CA ARG A 228 -0.87 1.51 4.71
C ARG A 228 -0.64 0.93 6.11
N ALA A 229 -0.17 -0.29 6.19
CA ALA A 229 0.06 -0.99 7.45
C ALA A 229 1.24 -0.40 8.26
N ASN A 230 2.34 -0.07 7.59
CA ASN A 230 3.54 0.43 8.26
C ASN A 230 3.53 1.95 8.47
N TYR A 231 2.77 2.70 7.64
CA TYR A 231 2.69 4.16 7.67
C TYR A 231 1.23 4.63 7.60
N PRO A 232 0.41 4.29 8.63
CA PRO A 232 -0.97 4.76 8.69
C PRO A 232 -1.04 6.28 8.72
N ALA A 233 -2.14 6.84 8.23
CA ALA A 233 -2.35 8.27 8.23
C ALA A 233 -2.53 8.82 9.65
N THR A 234 -1.67 9.76 10.04
CA THR A 234 -1.78 10.47 11.33
C THR A 234 -2.66 11.72 11.21
N CYS A 235 -3.01 12.08 9.96
CA CYS A 235 -3.87 13.22 9.66
C CYS A 235 -4.93 12.89 8.61
N GLY A 236 -6.07 13.56 8.72
CA GLY A 236 -7.05 13.68 7.66
C GLY A 236 -6.76 14.91 6.82
N VAL A 237 -7.01 14.83 5.52
CA VAL A 237 -6.96 15.95 4.61
C VAL A 237 -8.33 16.10 3.94
N LYS A 238 -8.88 17.32 3.91
CA LYS A 238 -10.02 17.68 3.07
C LYS A 238 -9.60 18.71 2.05
N LEU A 239 -10.29 18.76 0.92
CA LEU A 239 -9.98 19.64 -0.18
C LEU A 239 -11.27 20.20 -0.79
N SER A 240 -11.29 21.51 -1.02
CA SER A 240 -12.34 22.22 -1.74
C SER A 240 -11.73 23.01 -2.87
N THR A 241 -12.35 22.98 -4.05
CA THR A 241 -11.88 23.73 -5.23
C THR A 241 -13.01 24.50 -5.87
N GLU A 242 -12.72 25.75 -6.31
CA GLU A 242 -13.63 26.60 -7.04
C GLU A 242 -12.93 27.10 -8.31
N TYR A 243 -13.61 27.02 -9.44
CA TYR A 243 -13.07 27.52 -10.72
C TYR A 243 -13.53 28.93 -11.03
N ASP A 244 -12.59 29.86 -11.14
CA ASP A 244 -12.84 31.20 -11.68
C ASP A 244 -12.59 31.18 -13.19
N ALA A 245 -13.68 31.18 -13.95
CA ALA A 245 -13.63 31.15 -15.41
C ALA A 245 -13.06 32.46 -16.01
N SER A 246 -13.19 33.61 -15.31
CA SER A 246 -12.70 34.89 -15.78
C SER A 246 -11.19 35.00 -15.66
N ALA A 247 -10.62 34.51 -14.57
CA ALA A 247 -9.20 34.48 -14.32
C ALA A 247 -8.51 33.18 -14.83
N LYS A 248 -9.30 32.16 -15.21
CA LYS A 248 -8.82 30.83 -15.56
C LYS A 248 -7.95 30.19 -14.46
N VAL A 249 -8.36 30.35 -13.22
CA VAL A 249 -7.68 29.79 -12.06
C VAL A 249 -8.61 28.89 -11.26
N ILE A 250 -8.02 27.90 -10.60
CA ILE A 250 -8.69 27.08 -9.60
C ILE A 250 -8.24 27.59 -8.22
N ASN A 251 -9.18 28.11 -7.45
CA ASN A 251 -8.98 28.45 -6.05
C ASN A 251 -9.14 27.19 -5.23
N ALA A 252 -8.05 26.68 -4.70
CA ALA A 252 -8.02 25.45 -3.92
C ALA A 252 -7.74 25.73 -2.45
N THR A 253 -8.53 25.15 -1.56
CA THR A 253 -8.35 25.21 -0.11
C THR A 253 -8.30 23.80 0.45
N ALA A 254 -7.15 23.41 0.99
CA ALA A 254 -7.00 22.20 1.76
C ALA A 254 -6.95 22.50 3.25
N GLN A 255 -7.53 21.62 4.05
CA GLN A 255 -7.40 21.65 5.50
C GLN A 255 -6.96 20.27 5.99
N LEU A 256 -5.93 20.28 6.81
CA LEU A 256 -5.45 19.11 7.54
C LEU A 256 -6.00 19.14 8.97
N THR A 257 -6.35 17.97 9.52
CA THR A 257 -6.57 17.77 10.95
C THR A 257 -5.77 16.56 11.44
N SER A 258 -5.15 16.65 12.60
CA SER A 258 -4.30 15.57 13.15
C SER A 258 -4.95 14.87 14.33
N SER A 259 -4.99 13.54 14.31
CA SER A 259 -5.49 12.75 15.44
C SER A 259 -4.52 12.67 16.63
N THR A 260 -3.24 12.84 16.35
CA THR A 260 -2.17 12.64 17.37
C THR A 260 -1.41 13.91 17.68
N GLY A 261 -1.55 14.96 16.86
CA GLY A 261 -0.64 16.10 16.82
C GLY A 261 0.63 15.75 16.05
N GLY A 262 1.39 16.74 15.64
CA GLY A 262 2.64 16.53 14.90
C GLY A 262 3.11 17.79 14.19
N SER A 263 4.15 17.64 13.38
CA SER A 263 4.66 18.68 12.51
C SER A 263 4.37 18.32 11.06
N TYR A 264 3.70 19.21 10.35
CA TYR A 264 3.20 18.96 8.99
C TYR A 264 3.60 20.08 8.04
N ASP A 265 3.76 19.73 6.77
CA ASP A 265 3.72 20.64 5.65
C ASP A 265 2.62 20.18 4.69
N MET A 266 2.13 21.07 3.81
CA MET A 266 1.11 20.74 2.83
C MET A 266 1.53 21.19 1.43
N GLY A 267 1.12 20.42 0.44
CA GLY A 267 1.27 20.75 -0.96
C GLY A 267 0.05 20.39 -1.77
N MET A 268 -0.03 20.94 -2.97
CA MET A 268 -1.07 20.68 -3.96
C MET A 268 -0.45 20.46 -5.33
N ALA A 269 -1.14 19.69 -6.18
CA ALA A 269 -0.83 19.60 -7.59
C ALA A 269 -2.08 19.61 -8.44
N LEU A 270 -1.97 20.19 -9.64
CA LEU A 270 -2.96 20.10 -10.69
C LEU A 270 -2.68 18.90 -11.57
N LEU A 271 -3.67 18.07 -11.76
CA LEU A 271 -3.62 16.90 -12.63
C LEU A 271 -4.47 17.12 -13.88
N LEU A 272 -3.93 16.70 -15.02
CA LEU A 272 -4.63 16.67 -16.30
C LEU A 272 -4.96 15.23 -16.67
N ASN A 273 -6.22 15.00 -17.02
CA ASN A 273 -6.76 13.68 -17.31
C ASN A 273 -7.23 13.57 -18.77
N ASN A 274 -7.51 12.35 -19.21
CA ASN A 274 -8.15 12.02 -20.49
C ASN A 274 -7.37 12.50 -21.74
N GLN A 275 -6.05 12.64 -21.65
CA GLN A 275 -5.25 13.10 -22.78
C GLN A 275 -4.98 11.99 -23.78
N ILE A 276 -5.18 12.28 -25.06
CA ILE A 276 -4.83 11.40 -26.16
C ILE A 276 -3.68 12.05 -26.92
N VAL A 277 -2.56 11.34 -27.02
CA VAL A 277 -1.39 11.80 -27.76
C VAL A 277 -1.27 11.06 -29.08
N SER A 278 -0.69 11.72 -30.08
CA SER A 278 -0.56 11.17 -31.44
C SER A 278 0.47 10.04 -31.54
N SER A 279 1.39 9.96 -30.56
CA SER A 279 2.44 8.95 -30.47
C SER A 279 2.58 8.48 -29.04
N GLY A 280 2.55 7.18 -28.82
CA GLY A 280 2.70 6.63 -27.48
C GLY A 280 2.65 5.12 -27.49
N THR A 281 3.17 4.51 -26.44
CA THR A 281 3.19 3.06 -26.23
C THR A 281 2.14 2.59 -25.24
N ASN A 282 1.36 3.53 -24.66
CA ASN A 282 0.26 3.19 -23.75
C ASN A 282 -0.88 2.52 -24.54
N GLU A 283 -1.42 1.45 -23.99
CA GLU A 283 -2.58 0.76 -24.55
C GLU A 283 -3.77 1.72 -24.65
N GLY A 284 -4.23 2.00 -25.86
CA GLY A 284 -5.29 2.97 -26.13
C GLY A 284 -4.85 4.44 -26.21
N GLY A 285 -3.58 4.77 -25.99
CA GLY A 285 -3.03 6.13 -26.11
C GLY A 285 -3.65 7.18 -25.20
N LYS A 286 -4.37 6.76 -24.14
CA LYS A 286 -5.03 7.64 -23.18
C LYS A 286 -4.20 7.78 -21.91
N TYR A 287 -3.92 9.02 -21.54
CA TYR A 287 -3.09 9.36 -20.38
C TYR A 287 -3.91 10.17 -19.37
N SER A 288 -3.75 9.89 -18.08
CA SER A 288 -4.43 10.55 -16.96
C SER A 288 -3.48 10.79 -15.80
N HIS A 289 -3.92 11.55 -14.81
CA HIS A 289 -3.16 11.95 -13.62
C HIS A 289 -1.84 12.67 -13.92
N ILE A 290 -1.77 13.35 -15.07
CA ILE A 290 -0.56 14.04 -15.54
C ILE A 290 -0.37 15.29 -14.73
N VAL A 291 0.73 15.40 -13.98
CA VAL A 291 1.02 16.59 -13.18
C VAL A 291 1.38 17.76 -14.10
N ARG A 292 0.61 18.85 -14.01
CA ARG A 292 0.78 20.09 -14.79
C ARG A 292 1.37 21.24 -13.99
N ALA A 293 1.04 21.31 -12.71
CA ALA A 293 1.56 22.28 -11.77
C ALA A 293 1.64 21.67 -10.37
N SER A 294 2.57 22.10 -9.58
CA SER A 294 2.68 21.77 -8.16
C SER A 294 3.02 23.01 -7.35
N THR A 295 2.56 23.03 -6.12
CA THR A 295 2.76 24.13 -5.16
C THR A 295 3.25 23.55 -3.85
N GLY A 296 3.92 24.37 -3.05
CA GLY A 296 4.51 23.95 -1.79
C GLY A 296 5.83 23.19 -1.97
N ASN A 297 6.32 22.60 -0.91
CA ASN A 297 7.60 21.86 -0.89
C ASN A 297 7.42 20.43 -1.42
N PHE A 298 7.12 20.32 -2.69
CA PHE A 298 6.69 19.10 -3.34
C PHE A 298 7.71 17.96 -3.28
N PHE A 299 9.00 18.28 -3.31
CA PHE A 299 10.08 17.30 -3.33
C PHE A 299 11.15 17.57 -2.29
N MET A 300 11.26 18.81 -1.86
CA MET A 300 12.32 19.22 -0.95
C MET A 300 11.67 19.67 0.35
N TYR A 301 11.54 18.71 1.25
CA TYR A 301 11.21 19.00 2.62
C TYR A 301 12.24 19.95 3.21
N SER A 302 11.77 21.11 3.66
CA SER A 302 12.53 22.01 4.49
C SER A 302 11.92 22.00 5.88
N SER A 303 12.70 21.66 6.90
CA SER A 303 12.23 21.75 8.28
C SER A 303 11.72 23.14 8.67
N ALA A 304 12.08 24.17 7.89
CA ALA A 304 11.62 25.55 8.07
C ALA A 304 10.16 25.77 7.67
N SER A 305 9.56 24.89 6.86
CA SER A 305 8.15 25.00 6.43
C SER A 305 7.17 24.25 7.30
N LEU A 306 7.66 23.44 8.25
CA LEU A 306 6.79 22.68 9.13
C LEU A 306 5.97 23.55 10.06
N THR A 307 4.69 23.28 10.07
CA THR A 307 3.75 23.82 11.04
C THR A 307 3.42 22.78 12.11
N LYS A 308 3.57 23.14 13.36
CA LYS A 308 3.14 22.30 14.47
C LYS A 308 1.61 22.35 14.56
N VAL A 309 0.99 21.19 14.53
CA VAL A 309 -0.46 21.00 14.72
C VAL A 309 -0.65 20.21 16.00
N GLU A 310 -1.43 20.74 16.91
CA GLU A 310 -1.78 20.03 18.14
C GLU A 310 -2.76 18.89 17.85
N LYS A 311 -2.91 17.97 18.80
CA LYS A 311 -3.90 16.90 18.69
C LYS A 311 -5.30 17.49 18.46
N ASP A 312 -6.02 16.95 17.47
CA ASP A 312 -7.32 17.44 16.99
C ASP A 312 -7.30 18.90 16.48
N GLY A 313 -6.11 19.50 16.35
CA GLY A 313 -5.91 20.80 15.72
C GLY A 313 -5.96 20.73 14.20
N THR A 314 -6.02 21.91 13.57
CA THR A 314 -6.11 22.05 12.11
C THR A 314 -5.05 22.98 11.54
N MET A 315 -4.69 22.73 10.28
CA MET A 315 -3.86 23.61 9.45
C MET A 315 -4.56 23.81 8.11
N THR A 316 -4.58 25.04 7.59
CA THR A 316 -5.19 25.36 6.31
C THR A 316 -4.14 25.84 5.33
N PHE A 317 -4.24 25.37 4.08
CA PHE A 317 -3.37 25.72 2.98
C PHE A 317 -4.22 26.10 1.76
N THR A 318 -4.02 27.28 1.21
CA THR A 318 -4.77 27.81 0.07
C THR A 318 -3.85 28.15 -1.08
N GLN A 319 -4.29 27.85 -2.30
CA GLN A 319 -3.55 28.14 -3.52
C GLN A 319 -4.48 28.57 -4.65
N GLN A 320 -3.96 29.46 -5.50
CA GLN A 320 -4.53 29.74 -6.80
C GLN A 320 -3.70 29.03 -7.87
N ILE A 321 -4.31 28.07 -8.54
CA ILE A 321 -3.62 27.21 -9.49
C ILE A 321 -4.11 27.58 -10.91
N PRO A 322 -3.23 28.05 -11.81
CA PRO A 322 -3.62 28.33 -13.19
C PRO A 322 -4.15 27.08 -13.90
N ALA A 323 -5.39 27.13 -14.38
CA ALA A 323 -6.01 26.02 -15.13
C ALA A 323 -5.47 25.89 -16.57
N GLY A 324 -4.78 26.92 -17.07
CA GLY A 324 -4.28 26.94 -18.42
C GLY A 324 -5.41 26.98 -19.44
N ASN A 325 -5.19 26.34 -20.59
CA ASN A 325 -6.20 26.21 -21.65
C ASN A 325 -6.88 24.82 -21.65
N HIS A 326 -6.79 24.09 -20.54
CA HIS A 326 -7.41 22.79 -20.41
C HIS A 326 -8.91 22.92 -20.12
N LYS A 327 -9.68 21.89 -20.50
CA LYS A 327 -11.08 21.80 -20.12
C LYS A 327 -11.19 21.46 -18.64
N LEU A 328 -12.14 22.11 -17.96
CA LEU A 328 -12.34 21.90 -16.53
C LEU A 328 -12.64 20.44 -16.19
N GLU A 329 -13.40 19.75 -17.04
CA GLU A 329 -13.77 18.33 -16.89
C GLU A 329 -12.57 17.36 -16.94
N ASP A 330 -11.44 17.81 -17.49
CA ASP A 330 -10.20 17.04 -17.57
C ASP A 330 -9.22 17.38 -16.43
N LEU A 331 -9.60 18.28 -15.53
CA LEU A 331 -8.75 18.71 -14.43
C LEU A 331 -9.19 18.13 -13.10
N SER A 332 -8.21 17.71 -12.32
CA SER A 332 -8.38 17.42 -10.89
C SER A 332 -7.26 18.08 -10.07
N VAL A 333 -7.51 18.26 -8.79
CA VAL A 333 -6.54 18.80 -7.83
C VAL A 333 -6.30 17.76 -6.76
N VAL A 334 -5.04 17.54 -6.43
CA VAL A 334 -4.64 16.77 -5.26
C VAL A 334 -4.11 17.71 -4.18
N ALA A 335 -4.40 17.38 -2.93
CA ALA A 335 -3.75 17.95 -1.76
C ALA A 335 -3.17 16.84 -0.90
N PHE A 336 -1.98 17.07 -0.37
CA PHE A 336 -1.28 16.09 0.44
C PHE A 336 -0.61 16.73 1.64
N ALA A 337 -0.46 15.92 2.70
CA ALA A 337 0.24 16.26 3.91
C ALA A 337 1.60 15.55 3.95
N LEU A 338 2.64 16.29 4.27
CA LEU A 338 4.01 15.78 4.48
C LEU A 338 4.34 15.74 5.96
N VAL A 339 5.00 14.69 6.38
CA VAL A 339 5.58 14.55 7.73
C VAL A 339 7.07 14.25 7.64
N PRO A 340 7.87 14.62 8.67
CA PRO A 340 9.28 14.27 8.75
C PRO A 340 9.48 12.75 8.67
N ASP A 341 10.47 12.30 7.92
CA ASP A 341 10.88 10.91 7.84
C ASP A 341 12.41 10.80 7.65
N GLY A 342 13.11 10.50 8.72
CA GLY A 342 14.56 10.52 8.74
C GLY A 342 15.12 11.91 8.39
N ASN A 343 15.96 11.99 7.35
CA ASN A 343 16.51 13.25 6.83
C ASN A 343 15.63 13.89 5.73
N GLY A 344 14.47 13.30 5.43
CA GLY A 344 13.56 13.75 4.39
C GLY A 344 12.13 13.86 4.89
N ALA A 345 11.20 13.70 3.98
CA ALA A 345 9.75 13.67 4.25
C ALA A 345 9.09 12.49 3.54
N ARG A 346 7.98 12.04 4.08
CA ARG A 346 7.04 11.16 3.39
C ARG A 346 5.66 11.81 3.32
N ILE A 347 4.84 11.35 2.38
CA ILE A 347 3.44 11.71 2.37
C ILE A 347 2.73 10.90 3.45
N ASP A 348 2.08 11.63 4.36
CA ASP A 348 1.26 11.02 5.41
C ASP A 348 -0.11 10.66 4.89
N ASN A 349 -0.73 11.56 4.13
CA ASN A 349 -2.02 11.34 3.47
C ASN A 349 -2.18 12.24 2.24
N ILE A 350 -3.04 11.83 1.31
CA ILE A 350 -3.34 12.55 0.07
C ILE A 350 -4.82 12.38 -0.29
N VAL A 351 -5.40 13.41 -0.90
CA VAL A 351 -6.77 13.39 -1.45
C VAL A 351 -6.81 14.01 -2.82
N GLU A 352 -7.78 13.61 -3.64
CA GLU A 352 -8.03 14.13 -4.99
C GLU A 352 -9.49 14.51 -5.13
N VAL A 353 -9.75 15.63 -5.84
CA VAL A 353 -11.09 16.02 -6.30
C VAL A 353 -11.03 16.51 -7.74
N LYS A 354 -12.12 16.38 -8.48
CA LYS A 354 -12.27 17.09 -9.77
C LYS A 354 -12.31 18.59 -9.53
N ALA A 355 -11.78 19.33 -10.47
CA ALA A 355 -11.80 20.79 -10.39
C ALA A 355 -13.25 21.31 -10.30
N GLY A 356 -13.53 22.11 -9.26
CA GLY A 356 -14.87 22.60 -8.92
C GLY A 356 -15.63 21.74 -7.90
N GLU A 357 -15.03 20.64 -7.43
CA GLU A 357 -15.62 19.75 -6.43
C GLU A 357 -14.89 19.84 -5.07
N SER A 358 -15.40 19.11 -4.08
CA SER A 358 -14.82 19.04 -2.75
C SER A 358 -14.93 17.63 -2.17
N VAL A 359 -13.99 17.29 -1.29
CA VAL A 359 -14.00 16.08 -0.45
C VAL A 359 -13.78 16.47 1.00
N ASP A 360 -14.54 15.86 1.92
CA ASP A 360 -14.34 16.02 3.36
C ASP A 360 -13.35 14.98 3.88
N TYR A 361 -13.03 15.04 5.16
CA TYR A 361 -12.20 14.04 5.82
C TYR A 361 -12.81 12.64 5.69
N VAL A 362 -12.08 11.72 5.10
CA VAL A 362 -12.48 10.32 5.04
C VAL A 362 -11.94 9.62 6.29
N LEU A 363 -12.86 9.07 7.07
CA LEU A 363 -12.53 8.33 8.28
C LEU A 363 -12.49 6.83 7.98
N ASN A 364 -11.70 6.13 8.74
CA ASN A 364 -11.80 4.68 8.79
C ASN A 364 -13.09 4.30 9.53
N ASP A 365 -13.87 3.33 9.07
CA ASP A 365 -15.14 2.85 9.68
C ASP A 365 -14.93 2.13 11.00
#